data_b4c312412970825a9680a8d6e1ee1550
#
_entry.id   b4c312412970825a9680a8d6e1ee1550
#
_cell.length_a   1.000
_cell.length_b   1.000
_cell.length_c   1.000
_cell.angle_alpha   90.00
_cell.angle_beta   90.00
_cell.angle_gamma   90.00
#
_symmetry.space_group_name_H-M   'P 1'
#
loop_
_entity.id
_entity.type
_entity.pdbx_description
1 polymer ?
#
loop_
_entity_poly.entity_id
_entity_poly.type
_entity_poly.pdbx_seq_one_letter_code
_entity_poly.pdbx_strand_id
1 'polypeptide(L)'
;MTVTESEDDKAFWEIFDEFKNFVTDKTNCTVMQHKRLEADDLIAGWVQAHPNDHCVIISTDGDFAQLVGPNCTQYNGVANVTITDKGYFNDDGTPVIEKKTQEIKPAPQPDFMLFEKCMRGDTSDNVFSAYPGVRKKGTKNKVGLIEAYEDKGTKGYNWNNMMLQRWTDHEGVEHRVLDDYNRNVVLCDLTAQPADVREIINTTIAEHAKPKEIQQVGMRLMKFCAKWDMQRIADQAQTYAAPLQARYPV
;
A
#
# COMPACT_ATOMS: atom_id res chain seq x y z
N MET A 1 -23.11 -14.15 -5.51
CA MET A 1 -23.25 -13.87 -6.95
C MET A 1 -21.88 -14.14 -7.59
N THR A 2 -21.76 -15.19 -8.39
CA THR A 2 -20.58 -15.44 -9.20
C THR A 2 -20.57 -14.41 -10.33
N VAL A 3 -19.66 -13.44 -10.25
CA VAL A 3 -19.40 -12.52 -11.35
C VAL A 3 -18.86 -13.38 -12.50
N THR A 4 -19.59 -13.48 -13.58
CA THR A 4 -19.11 -14.13 -14.80
C THR A 4 -18.08 -13.19 -15.42
N GLU A 5 -16.80 -13.58 -15.42
CA GLU A 5 -15.74 -12.86 -16.14
C GLU A 5 -16.15 -12.65 -17.59
N SER A 6 -16.05 -11.41 -18.05
CA SER A 6 -16.28 -11.06 -19.45
C SER A 6 -15.15 -11.61 -20.35
N GLU A 7 -15.37 -11.71 -21.66
CA GLU A 7 -14.29 -12.08 -22.59
C GLU A 7 -13.15 -11.04 -22.57
N ASP A 8 -13.48 -9.79 -22.37
CA ASP A 8 -12.49 -8.70 -22.24
C ASP A 8 -11.62 -8.85 -20.98
N ASP A 9 -12.20 -9.29 -19.85
CA ASP A 9 -11.45 -9.56 -18.63
C ASP A 9 -10.46 -10.71 -18.83
N LYS A 10 -10.86 -11.77 -19.52
CA LYS A 10 -9.97 -12.90 -19.82
C LYS A 10 -8.80 -12.48 -20.71
N ALA A 11 -9.08 -11.71 -21.77
CA ALA A 11 -8.06 -11.21 -22.66
C ALA A 11 -7.07 -10.28 -21.93
N PHE A 12 -7.58 -9.42 -21.01
CA PHE A 12 -6.73 -8.58 -20.17
C PHE A 12 -5.79 -9.42 -19.30
N TRP A 13 -6.31 -10.43 -18.60
CA TRP A 13 -5.49 -11.25 -17.72
C TRP A 13 -4.45 -12.10 -18.47
N GLU A 14 -4.76 -12.56 -19.67
CA GLU A 14 -3.81 -13.26 -20.54
C GLU A 14 -2.63 -12.34 -20.90
N ILE A 15 -2.91 -11.11 -21.36
CA ILE A 15 -1.87 -10.13 -21.68
C ILE A 15 -1.07 -9.74 -20.43
N PHE A 16 -1.75 -9.56 -19.29
CA PHE A 16 -1.10 -9.24 -18.02
C PHE A 16 -0.13 -10.34 -17.58
N ASP A 17 -0.53 -11.60 -17.67
CA ASP A 17 0.34 -12.73 -17.34
C ASP A 17 1.53 -12.83 -18.29
N GLU A 18 1.34 -12.60 -19.58
CA GLU A 18 2.45 -12.51 -20.52
C GLU A 18 3.39 -11.34 -20.22
N PHE A 19 2.84 -10.19 -19.83
CA PHE A 19 3.68 -9.05 -19.42
C PHE A 19 4.47 -9.36 -18.15
N LYS A 20 3.86 -9.98 -17.15
CA LYS A 20 4.54 -10.45 -15.95
C LYS A 20 5.69 -11.41 -16.29
N ASN A 21 5.47 -12.38 -17.17
CA ASN A 21 6.50 -13.28 -17.65
C ASN A 21 7.60 -12.54 -18.44
N PHE A 22 7.22 -11.57 -19.27
CA PHE A 22 8.17 -10.72 -19.97
C PHE A 22 9.06 -9.95 -18.98
N VAL A 23 8.50 -9.33 -17.95
CA VAL A 23 9.26 -8.59 -16.93
C VAL A 23 10.20 -9.55 -16.19
N THR A 24 9.72 -10.74 -15.82
CA THR A 24 10.53 -11.76 -15.14
C THR A 24 11.72 -12.24 -15.97
N ASP A 25 11.50 -12.55 -17.25
CA ASP A 25 12.49 -13.28 -18.08
C ASP A 25 13.33 -12.37 -18.97
N LYS A 26 12.85 -11.17 -19.28
CA LYS A 26 13.42 -10.32 -20.33
C LYS A 26 13.87 -8.96 -19.82
N THR A 27 13.77 -8.69 -18.50
CA THR A 27 14.20 -7.45 -17.86
C THR A 27 15.03 -7.70 -16.62
N ASN A 28 15.64 -6.65 -16.06
CA ASN A 28 16.38 -6.73 -14.80
C ASN A 28 15.48 -6.52 -13.57
N CYS A 29 14.19 -6.28 -13.78
CA CYS A 29 13.24 -6.15 -12.68
C CYS A 29 12.96 -7.50 -12.01
N THR A 30 12.67 -7.44 -10.73
CA THR A 30 12.19 -8.58 -9.95
C THR A 30 10.67 -8.57 -9.93
N VAL A 31 10.06 -9.72 -10.20
CA VAL A 31 8.63 -9.95 -9.99
C VAL A 31 8.49 -10.91 -8.82
N MET A 32 7.78 -10.48 -7.78
CA MET A 32 7.50 -11.28 -6.61
C MET A 32 6.01 -11.56 -6.51
N GLN A 33 5.67 -12.81 -6.29
CA GLN A 33 4.31 -13.26 -6.07
C GLN A 33 4.31 -14.50 -5.19
N HIS A 34 3.38 -14.57 -4.25
CA HIS A 34 3.19 -15.76 -3.42
C HIS A 34 1.70 -16.00 -3.18
N LYS A 35 1.25 -17.26 -3.16
CA LYS A 35 -0.19 -17.63 -3.06
C LYS A 35 -0.86 -17.24 -1.73
N ARG A 36 -0.07 -17.03 -0.68
CA ARG A 36 -0.53 -16.72 0.68
C ARG A 36 -0.24 -15.28 1.10
N LEU A 37 0.30 -14.46 0.20
CA LEU A 37 0.66 -13.08 0.47
C LEU A 37 -0.08 -12.16 -0.51
N GLU A 38 -0.44 -11.00 -0.01
CA GLU A 38 -0.88 -9.88 -0.83
C GLU A 38 0.33 -9.06 -1.32
N ALA A 39 0.11 -8.19 -2.29
CA ALA A 39 1.18 -7.33 -2.80
C ALA A 39 1.73 -6.41 -1.71
N ASP A 40 0.87 -5.97 -0.80
CA ASP A 40 1.18 -5.07 0.30
C ASP A 40 2.15 -5.69 1.28
N ASP A 41 1.98 -6.98 1.59
CA ASP A 41 2.91 -7.74 2.42
C ASP A 41 4.32 -7.76 1.83
N LEU A 42 4.42 -8.00 0.52
CA LEU A 42 5.70 -8.07 -0.19
C LEU A 42 6.37 -6.69 -0.31
N ILE A 43 5.59 -5.63 -0.55
CA ILE A 43 6.09 -4.26 -0.59
C ILE A 43 6.60 -3.85 0.79
N ALA A 44 5.80 -4.06 1.84
CA ALA A 44 6.20 -3.76 3.21
C ALA A 44 7.44 -4.57 3.63
N GLY A 45 7.46 -5.85 3.31
CA GLY A 45 8.62 -6.72 3.58
C GLY A 45 9.87 -6.27 2.86
N TRP A 46 9.76 -5.84 1.59
CA TRP A 46 10.89 -5.29 0.85
C TRP A 46 11.46 -4.04 1.52
N VAL A 47 10.62 -3.07 1.85
CA VAL A 47 11.05 -1.84 2.54
C VAL A 47 11.73 -2.15 3.87
N GLN A 48 11.18 -3.09 4.65
CA GLN A 48 11.77 -3.50 5.94
C GLN A 48 13.10 -4.24 5.78
N ALA A 49 13.25 -5.04 4.73
CA ALA A 49 14.49 -5.77 4.44
C ALA A 49 15.62 -4.86 3.92
N HIS A 50 15.28 -3.66 3.42
CA HIS A 50 16.22 -2.73 2.79
C HIS A 50 16.18 -1.33 3.45
N PRO A 51 16.43 -1.22 4.77
CA PRO A 51 16.21 0.02 5.53
C PRO A 51 17.18 1.16 5.14
N ASN A 52 18.29 0.83 4.46
CA ASN A 52 19.28 1.81 4.01
C ASN A 52 19.08 2.26 2.57
N ASP A 53 18.16 1.63 1.86
CA ASP A 53 17.86 1.98 0.48
C ASP A 53 16.82 3.10 0.42
N HIS A 54 16.89 3.91 -0.62
CA HIS A 54 15.82 4.85 -0.92
C HIS A 54 14.73 4.14 -1.72
N CYS A 55 13.62 3.81 -1.04
CA CYS A 55 12.47 3.14 -1.65
C CYS A 55 11.46 4.16 -2.19
N VAL A 56 10.96 3.92 -3.40
CA VAL A 56 9.83 4.67 -3.97
C VAL A 56 8.71 3.69 -4.28
N ILE A 57 7.61 3.76 -3.52
CA ILE A 57 6.41 2.94 -3.75
C ILE A 57 5.55 3.65 -4.79
N ILE A 58 5.30 3.02 -5.94
CA ILE A 58 4.40 3.56 -6.97
C ILE A 58 3.03 2.90 -6.79
N SER A 59 2.12 3.60 -6.13
CA SER A 59 0.77 3.12 -5.84
C SER A 59 -0.18 4.26 -5.53
N THR A 60 -1.47 4.05 -5.84
CA THR A 60 -2.57 4.94 -5.42
C THR A 60 -3.13 4.58 -4.05
N ASP A 61 -2.74 3.43 -3.51
CA ASP A 61 -3.25 2.92 -2.23
C ASP A 61 -2.75 3.78 -1.06
N GLY A 62 -3.70 4.24 -0.24
CA GLY A 62 -3.41 5.06 0.93
C GLY A 62 -2.74 4.30 2.07
N ASP A 63 -2.80 2.99 2.09
CA ASP A 63 -2.25 2.17 3.17
C ASP A 63 -0.73 2.20 3.20
N PHE A 64 -0.09 2.41 2.05
CA PHE A 64 1.36 2.57 1.98
C PHE A 64 1.89 3.84 2.67
N ALA A 65 1.01 4.78 3.04
CA ALA A 65 1.41 5.90 3.90
C ALA A 65 2.00 5.44 5.24
N GLN A 66 1.67 4.22 5.69
CA GLN A 66 2.29 3.59 6.87
C GLN A 66 3.80 3.36 6.71
N LEU A 67 4.28 3.21 5.48
CA LEU A 67 5.68 2.90 5.17
C LEU A 67 6.49 4.16 4.84
N VAL A 68 5.82 5.31 4.69
CA VAL A 68 6.49 6.57 4.37
C VAL A 68 7.38 7.03 5.52
N GLY A 69 8.63 7.34 5.19
CA GLY A 69 9.65 7.74 6.15
C GLY A 69 10.85 8.39 5.45
N PRO A 70 11.95 8.59 6.17
CA PRO A 70 13.15 9.27 5.62
C PRO A 70 13.73 8.59 4.37
N ASN A 71 13.62 7.27 4.27
CA ASN A 71 14.14 6.45 3.17
C ASN A 71 13.04 5.81 2.32
N CYS A 72 11.77 6.11 2.57
CA CYS A 72 10.66 5.55 1.79
C CYS A 72 9.67 6.65 1.44
N THR A 73 9.37 6.77 0.16
CA THR A 73 8.37 7.70 -0.36
C THR A 73 7.32 6.94 -1.17
N GLN A 74 6.14 7.53 -1.33
CA GLN A 74 5.11 6.99 -2.22
C GLN A 74 4.82 7.96 -3.35
N TYR A 75 4.72 7.46 -4.57
CA TYR A 75 4.28 8.22 -5.73
C TYR A 75 2.90 7.74 -6.19
N ASN A 76 1.95 8.65 -6.19
CA ASN A 76 0.61 8.43 -6.74
C ASN A 76 0.57 8.95 -8.18
N GLY A 77 0.73 8.05 -9.15
CA GLY A 77 0.79 8.39 -10.58
C GLY A 77 -0.54 8.85 -11.19
N VAL A 78 -1.67 8.65 -10.51
CA VAL A 78 -2.98 9.17 -10.96
C VAL A 78 -3.16 10.63 -10.55
N ALA A 79 -2.74 10.95 -9.33
CA ALA A 79 -2.79 12.32 -8.82
C ALA A 79 -1.55 13.15 -9.20
N ASN A 80 -0.49 12.53 -9.68
CA ASN A 80 0.85 13.10 -9.88
C ASN A 80 1.38 13.77 -8.60
N VAL A 81 1.34 13.01 -7.50
CA VAL A 81 1.73 13.49 -6.17
C VAL A 81 2.74 12.54 -5.55
N THR A 82 3.84 13.10 -5.07
CA THR A 82 4.82 12.41 -4.23
C THR A 82 4.49 12.65 -2.75
N ILE A 83 4.43 11.58 -1.97
CA ILE A 83 4.16 11.58 -0.53
C ILE A 83 5.46 11.25 0.18
N THR A 84 5.88 12.12 1.08
CA THR A 84 7.11 12.00 1.88
C THR A 84 6.81 12.19 3.36
N ASP A 85 7.77 11.94 4.22
CA ASP A 85 7.72 12.27 5.65
C ASP A 85 7.56 13.79 5.94
N LYS A 86 7.79 14.63 4.91
CA LYS A 86 7.68 16.10 5.00
C LYS A 86 6.36 16.65 4.46
N GLY A 87 5.60 15.85 3.71
CA GLY A 87 4.34 16.29 3.13
C GLY A 87 4.03 15.67 1.76
N TYR A 88 3.08 16.30 1.09
CA TYR A 88 2.59 15.94 -0.22
C TYR A 88 3.07 16.98 -1.23
N PHE A 89 3.67 16.55 -2.33
CA PHE A 89 4.27 17.44 -3.33
C PHE A 89 3.78 17.08 -4.73
N ASN A 90 3.46 18.08 -5.53
CA ASN A 90 3.18 17.94 -6.95
C ASN A 90 4.47 17.60 -7.73
N ASP A 91 4.36 17.20 -9.00
CA ASP A 91 5.51 16.85 -9.85
C ASP A 91 6.51 18.02 -10.03
N ASP A 92 6.06 19.25 -9.91
CA ASP A 92 6.90 20.46 -9.94
C ASP A 92 7.59 20.77 -8.60
N GLY A 93 7.40 19.91 -7.59
CA GLY A 93 7.96 20.08 -6.25
C GLY A 93 7.20 21.07 -5.35
N THR A 94 6.10 21.64 -5.82
CA THR A 94 5.27 22.52 -4.97
C THR A 94 4.44 21.71 -3.97
N PRO A 95 4.21 22.22 -2.74
CA PRO A 95 3.33 21.54 -1.79
C PRO A 95 1.90 21.44 -2.31
N VAL A 96 1.25 20.32 -2.02
CA VAL A 96 -0.18 20.14 -2.33
C VAL A 96 -1.03 20.99 -1.36
N ILE A 97 -1.95 21.75 -1.93
CA ILE A 97 -2.92 22.56 -1.17
C ILE A 97 -4.21 21.78 -1.00
N GLU A 98 -4.69 21.69 0.21
CA GLU A 98 -5.96 21.05 0.51
C GLU A 98 -7.14 21.92 0.03
N LYS A 99 -8.01 21.35 -0.80
CA LYS A 99 -9.10 22.11 -1.47
C LYS A 99 -10.10 22.75 -0.50
N LYS A 100 -10.28 22.16 0.69
CA LYS A 100 -11.29 22.64 1.66
C LYS A 100 -10.77 23.75 2.55
N THR A 101 -9.54 23.61 3.04
CA THR A 101 -8.93 24.54 4.00
C THR A 101 -8.12 25.63 3.31
N GLN A 102 -7.71 25.40 2.04
CA GLN A 102 -6.77 26.25 1.30
C GLN A 102 -5.38 26.33 1.97
N GLU A 103 -5.08 25.37 2.82
CA GLU A 103 -3.80 25.25 3.52
C GLU A 103 -2.93 24.16 2.88
N ILE A 104 -1.64 24.19 3.16
CA ILE A 104 -0.73 23.11 2.75
C ILE A 104 -1.19 21.82 3.42
N LYS A 105 -1.34 20.75 2.63
CA LYS A 105 -1.70 19.44 3.14
C LYS A 105 -0.61 18.94 4.09
N PRO A 106 -0.93 18.66 5.37
CA PRO A 106 0.06 18.25 6.35
C PRO A 106 0.71 16.91 5.97
N ALA A 107 1.94 16.70 6.42
CA ALA A 107 2.64 15.44 6.26
C ALA A 107 1.81 14.26 6.81
N PRO A 108 1.92 13.07 6.20
CA PRO A 108 1.25 11.89 6.73
C PRO A 108 1.73 11.59 8.15
N GLN A 109 0.82 11.11 8.96
CA GLN A 109 1.12 10.62 10.31
C GLN A 109 0.82 9.11 10.34
N PRO A 110 1.79 8.26 9.99
CA PRO A 110 1.57 6.82 9.81
C PRO A 110 0.86 6.15 10.99
N ASP A 111 1.33 6.42 12.21
CA ASP A 111 0.76 5.84 13.43
C ASP A 111 -0.71 6.26 13.66
N PHE A 112 -1.04 7.52 13.37
CA PHE A 112 -2.42 7.99 13.48
C PHE A 112 -3.31 7.41 12.39
N MET A 113 -2.81 7.32 11.17
CA MET A 113 -3.55 6.75 10.04
C MET A 113 -3.87 5.28 10.28
N LEU A 114 -2.91 4.50 10.76
CA LEU A 114 -3.12 3.11 11.17
C LEU A 114 -4.13 3.01 12.31
N PHE A 115 -3.96 3.81 13.36
CA PHE A 115 -4.91 3.84 14.48
C PHE A 115 -6.33 4.18 14.00
N GLU A 116 -6.47 5.22 13.17
CA GLU A 116 -7.76 5.62 12.62
C GLU A 116 -8.39 4.48 11.79
N LYS A 117 -7.62 3.83 10.90
CA LYS A 117 -8.06 2.69 10.10
C LYS A 117 -8.53 1.54 10.99
N CYS A 118 -7.75 1.14 11.98
CA CYS A 118 -8.11 0.06 12.90
C CYS A 118 -9.39 0.35 13.70
N MET A 119 -9.59 1.62 14.09
CA MET A 119 -10.79 2.02 14.85
C MET A 119 -12.03 2.17 13.98
N ARG A 120 -11.87 2.66 12.76
CA ARG A 120 -12.99 2.90 11.83
C ARG A 120 -13.38 1.68 11.03
N GLY A 121 -12.45 0.76 10.84
CA GLY A 121 -12.53 -0.30 9.87
C GLY A 121 -12.32 0.20 8.44
N ASP A 122 -12.25 -0.76 7.51
CA ASP A 122 -12.16 -0.53 6.08
C ASP A 122 -13.11 -1.48 5.36
N THR A 123 -14.10 -0.92 4.67
CA THR A 123 -15.11 -1.73 3.97
C THR A 123 -14.57 -2.35 2.68
N SER A 124 -13.52 -1.78 2.07
CA SER A 124 -12.87 -2.35 0.89
C SER A 124 -12.16 -3.67 1.21
N ASP A 125 -11.57 -3.75 2.40
CA ASP A 125 -10.81 -4.91 2.88
C ASP A 125 -11.62 -5.80 3.84
N ASN A 126 -12.92 -5.56 3.96
CA ASN A 126 -13.81 -6.26 4.91
C ASN A 126 -13.36 -6.16 6.39
N VAL A 127 -12.67 -5.09 6.73
CA VAL A 127 -12.27 -4.81 8.12
C VAL A 127 -13.39 -4.07 8.84
N PHE A 128 -14.00 -4.71 9.83
CA PHE A 128 -15.09 -4.12 10.61
C PHE A 128 -14.57 -3.06 11.58
N SER A 129 -15.40 -2.03 11.81
CA SER A 129 -15.11 -0.98 12.77
C SER A 129 -14.98 -1.53 14.19
N ALA A 130 -13.89 -1.26 14.88
CA ALA A 130 -13.73 -1.59 16.28
C ALA A 130 -14.51 -0.65 17.20
N TYR A 131 -14.75 0.60 16.78
CA TYR A 131 -15.43 1.61 17.57
C TYR A 131 -16.65 2.17 16.84
N PRO A 132 -17.88 1.82 17.25
CA PRO A 132 -19.13 2.26 16.60
C PRO A 132 -19.55 3.69 16.97
N GLY A 133 -18.75 4.42 17.74
CA GLY A 133 -19.05 5.77 18.23
C GLY A 133 -19.53 6.76 17.17
N VAL A 134 -20.22 7.80 17.59
CA VAL A 134 -20.79 8.82 16.74
C VAL A 134 -19.68 9.63 16.05
N ARG A 135 -19.84 9.85 14.74
CA ARG A 135 -18.91 10.70 13.98
C ARG A 135 -19.01 12.15 14.45
N LYS A 136 -17.87 12.80 14.62
CA LYS A 136 -17.81 14.24 14.87
C LYS A 136 -18.37 14.99 13.66
N LYS A 137 -19.29 15.95 13.89
CA LYS A 137 -19.94 16.71 12.83
C LYS A 137 -18.92 17.38 11.89
N GLY A 138 -19.10 17.19 10.60
CA GLY A 138 -18.23 17.77 9.57
C GLY A 138 -16.89 17.05 9.35
N THR A 139 -16.63 15.93 10.04
CA THR A 139 -15.42 15.13 9.88
C THR A 139 -15.76 13.67 9.66
N LYS A 140 -14.74 12.89 9.23
CA LYS A 140 -14.82 11.43 9.21
C LYS A 140 -14.47 10.80 10.56
N ASN A 141 -13.90 11.58 11.50
CA ASN A 141 -13.45 11.10 12.79
C ASN A 141 -14.63 10.85 13.72
N LYS A 142 -14.57 9.78 14.47
CA LYS A 142 -15.51 9.46 15.53
C LYS A 142 -15.20 10.30 16.77
N VAL A 143 -16.20 10.54 17.59
CA VAL A 143 -16.05 11.29 18.84
C VAL A 143 -15.06 10.58 19.77
N GLY A 144 -14.11 11.32 20.32
CA GLY A 144 -13.10 10.81 21.25
C GLY A 144 -11.93 10.07 20.59
N LEU A 145 -11.89 9.95 19.26
CA LEU A 145 -10.84 9.20 18.57
C LEU A 145 -9.48 9.88 18.67
N ILE A 146 -9.44 11.19 18.49
CA ILE A 146 -8.19 11.98 18.58
C ILE A 146 -7.65 11.97 20.02
N GLU A 147 -8.55 12.22 20.97
CA GLU A 147 -8.22 12.23 22.39
C GLU A 147 -7.70 10.87 22.89
N ALA A 148 -8.29 9.78 22.38
CA ALA A 148 -7.80 8.43 22.68
C ALA A 148 -6.45 8.15 22.02
N TYR A 149 -6.21 8.63 20.81
CA TYR A 149 -4.91 8.50 20.16
C TYR A 149 -3.80 9.25 20.91
N GLU A 150 -4.07 10.48 21.33
CA GLU A 150 -3.13 11.28 22.12
C GLU A 150 -2.74 10.58 23.45
N ASP A 151 -3.69 9.89 24.06
CA ASP A 151 -3.50 9.11 25.29
C ASP A 151 -2.90 7.70 25.07
N LYS A 152 -2.80 7.23 23.82
CA LYS A 152 -2.43 5.84 23.48
C LYS A 152 -1.11 5.41 24.13
N GLY A 153 -0.10 6.27 24.08
CA GLY A 153 1.24 5.96 24.57
C GLY A 153 1.29 5.73 26.09
N THR A 154 0.49 6.46 26.85
CA THR A 154 0.42 6.37 28.32
C THR A 154 -0.73 5.49 28.80
N LYS A 155 -1.59 5.02 27.86
CA LYS A 155 -2.87 4.39 28.18
C LYS A 155 -3.71 5.21 29.15
N GLY A 156 -3.81 6.51 28.86
CA GLY A 156 -4.48 7.50 29.69
C GLY A 156 -5.99 7.31 29.77
N TYR A 157 -6.69 8.28 30.35
CA TYR A 157 -8.14 8.20 30.59
C TYR A 157 -8.95 8.01 29.31
N ASN A 158 -8.67 8.80 28.27
CA ASN A 158 -9.44 8.74 27.02
C ASN A 158 -9.22 7.42 26.28
N TRP A 159 -7.97 6.93 26.24
CA TRP A 159 -7.65 5.61 25.70
C TRP A 159 -8.43 4.51 26.44
N ASN A 160 -8.34 4.45 27.78
CA ASN A 160 -9.01 3.42 28.54
C ASN A 160 -10.53 3.52 28.44
N ASN A 161 -11.09 4.73 28.49
CA ASN A 161 -12.53 4.94 28.33
C ASN A 161 -13.05 4.45 26.98
N MET A 162 -12.26 4.60 25.91
CA MET A 162 -12.63 4.09 24.58
C MET A 162 -12.46 2.57 24.48
N MET A 163 -11.30 2.04 24.87
CA MET A 163 -10.94 0.63 24.67
C MET A 163 -11.72 -0.33 25.57
N LEU A 164 -12.24 0.13 26.70
CA LEU A 164 -13.03 -0.69 27.61
C LEU A 164 -14.52 -0.73 27.23
N GLN A 165 -14.95 0.08 26.27
CA GLN A 165 -16.35 0.07 25.83
C GLN A 165 -16.73 -1.29 25.22
N ARG A 166 -18.00 -1.64 25.44
CA ARG A 166 -18.65 -2.79 24.82
C ARG A 166 -19.83 -2.33 24.00
N TRP A 167 -20.12 -3.03 22.96
CA TRP A 167 -21.28 -2.77 22.11
C TRP A 167 -21.81 -4.07 21.53
N THR A 168 -23.05 -4.07 21.11
CA THR A 168 -23.70 -5.25 20.51
C THR A 168 -24.02 -4.93 19.07
N ASP A 169 -23.69 -5.84 18.17
CA ASP A 169 -23.98 -5.71 16.74
C ASP A 169 -25.45 -6.05 16.42
N HIS A 170 -25.81 -5.99 15.15
CA HIS A 170 -27.17 -6.29 14.67
C HIS A 170 -27.54 -7.78 14.77
N GLU A 171 -26.58 -8.66 14.95
CA GLU A 171 -26.77 -10.10 15.16
C GLU A 171 -26.86 -10.46 16.65
N GLY A 172 -26.71 -9.49 17.54
CA GLY A 172 -26.74 -9.68 18.98
C GLY A 172 -25.39 -10.12 19.59
N VAL A 173 -24.30 -10.07 18.84
CA VAL A 173 -22.96 -10.42 19.32
C VAL A 173 -22.37 -9.25 20.09
N GLU A 174 -21.87 -9.54 21.30
CA GLU A 174 -21.18 -8.54 22.12
C GLU A 174 -19.70 -8.39 21.68
N HIS A 175 -19.29 -7.17 21.45
CA HIS A 175 -17.97 -6.76 21.08
C HIS A 175 -17.32 -5.91 22.16
N ARG A 176 -16.00 -6.02 22.31
CA ARG A 176 -15.19 -5.10 23.10
C ARG A 176 -14.25 -4.36 22.17
N VAL A 177 -14.23 -3.03 22.28
CA VAL A 177 -13.45 -2.17 21.38
C VAL A 177 -11.97 -2.57 21.33
N LEU A 178 -11.35 -2.87 22.48
CA LEU A 178 -9.93 -3.29 22.53
C LEU A 178 -9.68 -4.58 21.74
N ASP A 179 -10.58 -5.55 21.81
CA ASP A 179 -10.38 -6.85 21.17
C ASP A 179 -10.52 -6.72 19.66
N ASP A 180 -11.52 -5.95 19.20
CA ASP A 180 -11.71 -5.65 17.80
C ASP A 180 -10.57 -4.76 17.25
N TYR A 181 -10.09 -3.78 18.03
CA TYR A 181 -8.93 -2.97 17.67
C TYR A 181 -7.68 -3.84 17.46
N ASN A 182 -7.39 -4.73 18.41
CA ASN A 182 -6.23 -5.62 18.31
C ASN A 182 -6.32 -6.57 17.09
N ARG A 183 -7.52 -7.09 16.80
CA ARG A 183 -7.78 -7.87 15.59
C ARG A 183 -7.47 -7.03 14.34
N ASN A 184 -7.96 -5.79 14.28
CA ASN A 184 -7.78 -4.92 13.15
C ASN A 184 -6.31 -4.49 12.98
N VAL A 185 -5.55 -4.33 14.07
CA VAL A 185 -4.09 -4.09 13.99
C VAL A 185 -3.39 -5.24 13.26
N VAL A 186 -3.73 -6.50 13.58
CA VAL A 186 -3.12 -7.66 12.90
C VAL A 186 -3.45 -7.68 11.40
N LEU A 187 -4.62 -7.16 11.01
CA LEU A 187 -5.06 -7.12 9.60
C LEU A 187 -4.52 -5.91 8.83
N CYS A 188 -4.30 -4.79 9.50
CA CYS A 188 -4.04 -3.51 8.84
C CYS A 188 -2.59 -3.02 8.97
N ASP A 189 -1.83 -3.51 9.95
CA ASP A 189 -0.47 -3.05 10.21
C ASP A 189 0.53 -3.75 9.27
N LEU A 190 0.92 -3.06 8.22
CA LEU A 190 1.90 -3.54 7.24
C LEU A 190 3.31 -3.76 7.83
N THR A 191 3.56 -3.25 9.04
CA THR A 191 4.88 -3.34 9.69
C THR A 191 4.98 -4.43 10.74
N ALA A 192 3.87 -5.04 11.13
CA ALA A 192 3.77 -5.99 12.25
C ALA A 192 3.07 -7.31 11.87
N GLN A 193 3.35 -7.84 10.68
CA GLN A 193 2.79 -9.11 10.24
C GLN A 193 3.13 -10.25 11.23
N PRO A 194 2.24 -11.25 11.35
CA PRO A 194 2.48 -12.47 12.12
C PRO A 194 3.81 -13.16 11.74
N ALA A 195 4.44 -13.85 12.66
CA ALA A 195 5.76 -14.42 12.47
C ALA A 195 5.84 -15.42 11.30
N ASP A 196 4.81 -16.22 11.10
CA ASP A 196 4.72 -17.18 9.99
C ASP A 196 4.55 -16.47 8.64
N VAL A 197 3.80 -15.39 8.58
CA VAL A 197 3.66 -14.55 7.39
C VAL A 197 4.99 -13.87 7.07
N ARG A 198 5.67 -13.31 8.07
CA ARG A 198 6.98 -12.68 7.91
C ARG A 198 8.04 -13.65 7.40
N GLU A 199 8.03 -14.90 7.86
CA GLU A 199 8.94 -15.93 7.36
C GLU A 199 8.71 -16.19 5.86
N ILE A 200 7.46 -16.30 5.43
CA ILE A 200 7.11 -16.47 4.02
C ILE A 200 7.55 -15.25 3.19
N ILE A 201 7.32 -14.04 3.69
CA ILE A 201 7.76 -12.79 3.02
C ILE A 201 9.28 -12.80 2.83
N ASN A 202 10.05 -13.04 3.90
CA ASN A 202 11.51 -13.05 3.85
C ASN A 202 12.05 -14.12 2.89
N THR A 203 11.47 -15.31 2.90
CA THR A 203 11.84 -16.40 1.99
C THR A 203 11.54 -16.00 0.54
N THR A 204 10.37 -15.44 0.28
CA THR A 204 9.98 -14.99 -1.07
C THR A 204 10.92 -13.90 -1.59
N ILE A 205 11.27 -12.93 -0.75
CA ILE A 205 12.25 -11.88 -1.11
C ILE A 205 13.61 -12.51 -1.43
N ALA A 206 14.14 -13.37 -0.57
CA ALA A 206 15.44 -13.98 -0.75
C ALA A 206 15.52 -14.88 -2.00
N GLU A 207 14.44 -15.53 -2.38
CA GLU A 207 14.38 -16.37 -3.58
C GLU A 207 14.36 -15.54 -4.86
N HIS A 208 13.72 -14.37 -4.86
CA HIS A 208 13.47 -13.55 -6.05
C HIS A 208 14.45 -12.38 -6.21
N ALA A 209 14.99 -11.84 -5.13
CA ALA A 209 15.91 -10.70 -5.14
C ALA A 209 17.31 -11.07 -5.64
N LYS A 210 17.38 -11.70 -6.82
CA LYS A 210 18.66 -12.10 -7.44
C LYS A 210 19.03 -11.10 -8.53
N PRO A 211 20.30 -10.63 -8.55
CA PRO A 211 20.78 -9.75 -9.61
C PRO A 211 20.60 -10.39 -10.99
N LYS A 212 20.17 -9.59 -11.95
CA LYS A 212 20.00 -9.99 -13.35
C LYS A 212 20.83 -9.09 -14.26
N GLU A 213 21.30 -9.66 -15.37
CA GLU A 213 22.11 -8.95 -16.37
C GLU A 213 21.52 -9.07 -17.77
N ILE A 214 20.21 -8.87 -17.87
CA ILE A 214 19.51 -8.92 -19.16
C ILE A 214 19.92 -7.71 -20.02
N GLN A 215 20.37 -7.99 -21.24
CA GLN A 215 20.77 -6.98 -22.19
C GLN A 215 19.66 -6.70 -23.21
N GLN A 216 19.74 -5.51 -23.85
CA GLN A 216 18.83 -5.13 -24.93
C GLN A 216 17.35 -5.11 -24.54
N VAL A 217 17.04 -4.70 -23.31
CA VAL A 217 15.66 -4.67 -22.78
C VAL A 217 14.73 -3.83 -23.65
N GLY A 218 15.19 -2.68 -24.16
CA GLY A 218 14.39 -1.83 -25.06
C GLY A 218 13.95 -2.53 -26.36
N MET A 219 14.84 -3.30 -26.98
CA MET A 219 14.49 -4.08 -28.18
C MET A 219 13.52 -5.21 -27.85
N ARG A 220 13.66 -5.83 -26.69
CA ARG A 220 12.74 -6.88 -26.22
C ARG A 220 11.35 -6.30 -25.92
N LEU A 221 11.30 -5.12 -25.27
CA LEU A 221 10.05 -4.41 -25.01
C LEU A 221 9.34 -4.02 -26.31
N MET A 222 10.08 -3.50 -27.28
CA MET A 222 9.52 -3.16 -28.61
C MET A 222 8.88 -4.37 -29.28
N LYS A 223 9.53 -5.55 -29.21
CA LYS A 223 8.97 -6.79 -29.76
C LYS A 223 7.70 -7.24 -29.01
N PHE A 224 7.68 -7.09 -27.67
CA PHE A 224 6.50 -7.39 -26.87
C PHE A 224 5.35 -6.46 -27.25
N CYS A 225 5.59 -5.16 -27.33
CA CYS A 225 4.58 -4.17 -27.73
C CYS A 225 4.04 -4.43 -29.16
N ALA A 226 4.91 -4.80 -30.10
CA ALA A 226 4.49 -5.15 -31.46
C ALA A 226 3.58 -6.38 -31.50
N LYS A 227 3.80 -7.38 -30.65
CA LYS A 227 2.94 -8.57 -30.54
C LYS A 227 1.49 -8.20 -30.13
N TRP A 228 1.36 -7.21 -29.25
CA TRP A 228 0.09 -6.81 -28.64
C TRP A 228 -0.47 -5.48 -29.20
N ASP A 229 0.05 -5.01 -30.34
CA ASP A 229 -0.37 -3.76 -31.02
C ASP A 229 -0.33 -2.52 -30.10
N MET A 230 0.66 -2.49 -29.17
CA MET A 230 0.84 -1.39 -28.23
C MET A 230 1.72 -0.29 -28.83
N GLN A 231 1.30 0.33 -29.94
CA GLN A 231 2.09 1.28 -30.71
C GLN A 231 2.59 2.46 -29.89
N ARG A 232 1.73 3.03 -29.00
CA ARG A 232 2.11 4.19 -28.18
C ARG A 232 3.29 3.91 -27.24
N ILE A 233 3.39 2.69 -26.73
CA ILE A 233 4.51 2.26 -25.89
C ILE A 233 5.72 1.93 -26.74
N ALA A 234 5.50 1.27 -27.89
CA ALA A 234 6.56 0.93 -28.84
C ALA A 234 7.32 2.16 -29.35
N ASP A 235 6.60 3.24 -29.66
CA ASP A 235 7.20 4.51 -30.15
C ASP A 235 8.15 5.15 -29.13
N GLN A 236 7.97 4.84 -27.84
CA GLN A 236 8.80 5.34 -26.73
C GLN A 236 9.50 4.22 -25.97
N ALA A 237 9.72 3.07 -26.61
CA ALA A 237 10.21 1.87 -25.96
C ALA A 237 11.52 2.06 -25.19
N GLN A 238 12.42 2.93 -25.65
CA GLN A 238 13.67 3.21 -24.94
C GLN A 238 13.44 3.93 -23.61
N THR A 239 12.51 4.86 -23.57
CA THR A 239 12.13 5.59 -22.34
C THR A 239 11.53 4.64 -21.31
N TYR A 240 10.57 3.80 -21.73
CA TYR A 240 9.94 2.82 -20.85
C TYR A 240 10.87 1.67 -20.46
N ALA A 241 11.84 1.34 -21.30
CA ALA A 241 12.80 0.29 -21.00
C ALA A 241 13.89 0.73 -20.00
N ALA A 242 14.15 2.02 -19.85
CA ALA A 242 15.19 2.50 -18.95
C ALA A 242 15.05 1.97 -17.51
N PRO A 243 13.89 2.09 -16.83
CA PRO A 243 13.70 1.51 -15.51
C PRO A 243 13.72 -0.03 -15.51
N LEU A 244 13.25 -0.66 -16.58
CA LEU A 244 13.25 -2.13 -16.71
C LEU A 244 14.67 -2.71 -16.95
N GLN A 245 15.59 -1.90 -17.45
CA GLN A 245 16.98 -2.26 -17.66
C GLN A 245 17.86 -1.92 -16.47
N ALA A 246 17.41 -1.05 -15.58
CA ALA A 246 18.15 -0.70 -14.37
C ALA A 246 18.43 -1.97 -13.54
N ARG A 247 19.61 -2.00 -12.93
CA ARG A 247 20.03 -3.11 -12.08
C ARG A 247 19.92 -2.67 -10.63
N TYR A 248 19.49 -3.58 -9.79
CA TYR A 248 19.62 -3.38 -8.36
C TYR A 248 21.13 -3.34 -8.03
N PRO A 249 21.61 -2.31 -7.34
CA PRO A 249 23.01 -2.24 -6.93
C PRO A 249 23.27 -3.38 -5.92
N VAL A 250 24.31 -4.16 -6.16
CA VAL A 250 24.78 -5.25 -5.29
C VAL A 250 25.85 -4.71 -4.36
#